data_1880cb0b0f65aab03b03b3cc031d0abe
#
_entry.id   1880cb0b0f65aab03b03b3cc031d0abe
#
_cell.length_a   1.000
_cell.length_b   1.000
_cell.length_c   1.000
_cell.angle_alpha   90.00
_cell.angle_beta   90.00
_cell.angle_gamma   90.00
#
_symmetry.space_group_name_H-M   'P 1'
#
loop_
_entity.id
_entity.type
_entity.pdbx_description
1 polymer ?
#
loop_
_entity_poly.entity_id
_entity_poly.type
_entity_poly.pdbx_seq_one_letter_code
_entity_poly.pdbx_strand_id
1 'polypeptide(L)'
;MRRNGILSRLFLALVFLFLYAPIFVLIAFSFNDSKSNAVWGGFTLDWYRELLGNRAVLSALQTTLEVSILATIIATIVGTAAAIGFSSMKRRARNAYLAVNNIPLTNADIITGVSMMLLFVFTGQALADFSGWLNSQQWAADANLWFDFSFNLGFLTLLIAHITFDIPYVIVAVLPKIRQLDPNLAEAALDLGATRWTAFRKVVLPELMPGIVNGLLIAFTMSIDDFVISYFTAGSQVSTLSMVVYSMVRRRVSPEINALSTLMFVAVLLLLVVINLRQARQEASRKRQALRS
;
A
#
# COMPACT_ATOMS: atom_id res chain seq x y z
N MET A 1 -29.76 27.05 14.67
CA MET A 1 -28.37 27.31 14.22
C MET A 1 -28.22 27.00 12.72
N ARG A 2 -28.70 27.86 11.83
CA ARG A 2 -28.72 27.62 10.36
C ARG A 2 -28.23 28.84 9.55
N ARG A 3 -27.30 29.65 10.10
CA ARG A 3 -26.89 30.92 9.45
C ARG A 3 -25.51 30.98 8.84
N ASN A 4 -24.71 29.87 8.93
CA ASN A 4 -23.32 29.84 8.44
C ASN A 4 -23.12 29.02 7.14
N GLY A 5 -24.18 28.69 6.41
CA GLY A 5 -24.07 27.78 5.26
C GLY A 5 -23.22 28.31 4.09
N ILE A 6 -23.29 29.60 3.80
CA ILE A 6 -22.59 30.22 2.66
C ILE A 6 -21.13 30.48 3.02
N LEU A 7 -20.86 31.07 4.18
CA LEU A 7 -19.49 31.37 4.64
C LEU A 7 -18.67 30.08 4.83
N SER A 8 -19.30 29.06 5.43
CA SER A 8 -18.67 27.75 5.60
C SER A 8 -18.38 27.06 4.25
N ARG A 9 -19.30 27.16 3.28
CA ARG A 9 -19.08 26.61 1.93
C ARG A 9 -17.98 27.37 1.19
N LEU A 10 -17.97 28.70 1.31
CA LEU A 10 -16.93 29.53 0.69
C LEU A 10 -15.54 29.22 1.30
N PHE A 11 -15.48 29.10 2.62
CA PHE A 11 -14.25 28.71 3.31
C PHE A 11 -13.75 27.33 2.87
N LEU A 12 -14.64 26.33 2.84
CA LEU A 12 -14.30 24.99 2.34
C LEU A 12 -13.83 25.03 0.89
N ALA A 13 -14.52 25.74 0.02
CA ALA A 13 -14.14 25.89 -1.38
C ALA A 13 -12.75 26.53 -1.53
N LEU A 14 -12.44 27.54 -0.72
CA LEU A 14 -11.14 28.21 -0.71
C LEU A 14 -10.02 27.25 -0.20
N VAL A 15 -10.30 26.49 0.84
CA VAL A 15 -9.35 25.47 1.34
C VAL A 15 -9.09 24.41 0.28
N PHE A 16 -10.12 23.88 -0.37
CA PHE A 16 -9.96 22.91 -1.46
C PHE A 16 -9.22 23.52 -2.65
N LEU A 17 -9.55 24.73 -3.04
CA LEU A 17 -8.84 25.42 -4.12
C LEU A 17 -7.35 25.56 -3.79
N PHE A 18 -7.02 25.99 -2.58
CA PHE A 18 -5.63 26.14 -2.14
C PHE A 18 -4.87 24.80 -2.12
N LEU A 19 -5.51 23.72 -1.65
CA LEU A 19 -4.90 22.39 -1.59
C LEU A 19 -4.70 21.77 -2.99
N TYR A 20 -5.65 21.97 -3.90
CA TYR A 20 -5.59 21.35 -5.23
C TYR A 20 -4.97 22.25 -6.30
N ALA A 21 -4.81 23.56 -6.04
CA ALA A 21 -4.21 24.50 -7.00
C ALA A 21 -2.81 24.06 -7.49
N PRO A 22 -1.88 23.60 -6.63
CA PRO A 22 -0.58 23.10 -7.08
C PRO A 22 -0.70 21.91 -8.03
N ILE A 23 -1.66 21.02 -7.81
CA ILE A 23 -1.90 19.84 -8.64
C ILE A 23 -2.44 20.26 -10.01
N PHE A 24 -3.39 21.19 -10.04
CA PHE A 24 -3.90 21.74 -11.31
C PHE A 24 -2.81 22.47 -12.10
N VAL A 25 -1.96 23.23 -11.43
CA VAL A 25 -0.80 23.88 -12.06
C VAL A 25 0.14 22.84 -12.67
N LEU A 26 0.48 21.78 -11.91
CA LEU A 26 1.31 20.69 -12.39
C LEU A 26 0.70 20.00 -13.61
N ILE A 27 -0.61 19.70 -13.58
CA ILE A 27 -1.33 19.13 -14.72
C ILE A 27 -1.30 20.07 -15.93
N ALA A 28 -1.53 21.37 -15.75
CA ALA A 28 -1.47 22.33 -16.84
C ALA A 28 -0.07 22.38 -17.45
N PHE A 29 0.97 22.48 -16.62
CA PHE A 29 2.36 22.51 -17.09
C PHE A 29 2.87 21.18 -17.65
N SER A 30 2.19 20.06 -17.44
CA SER A 30 2.52 18.79 -18.10
C SER A 30 2.26 18.82 -19.62
N PHE A 31 1.45 19.77 -20.09
CA PHE A 31 1.18 20.00 -21.52
C PHE A 31 1.97 21.17 -22.10
N ASN A 32 2.87 21.77 -21.33
CA ASN A 32 3.65 22.93 -21.76
C ASN A 32 4.85 22.50 -22.61
N ASP A 33 4.99 23.06 -23.82
CA ASP A 33 6.10 22.79 -24.75
C ASP A 33 7.44 23.36 -24.28
N SER A 34 7.43 24.33 -23.37
CA SER A 34 8.65 24.91 -22.81
C SER A 34 9.32 23.99 -21.81
N LYS A 35 10.65 23.85 -21.88
CA LYS A 35 11.46 23.18 -20.85
C LYS A 35 11.52 23.94 -19.51
N SER A 36 10.95 25.12 -19.44
CA SER A 36 10.86 25.97 -18.26
C SER A 36 9.44 25.92 -17.67
N ASN A 37 9.33 25.70 -16.40
CA ASN A 37 8.04 25.76 -15.67
C ASN A 37 7.60 27.21 -15.40
N ALA A 38 8.36 28.23 -15.83
CA ALA A 38 8.03 29.64 -15.60
C ALA A 38 7.35 30.31 -16.81
N VAL A 39 7.44 29.70 -18.01
CA VAL A 39 6.92 30.29 -19.25
C VAL A 39 6.09 29.25 -19.99
N TRP A 40 4.91 29.65 -20.44
CA TRP A 40 4.08 28.84 -21.32
C TRP A 40 4.57 28.98 -22.77
N GLY A 41 5.07 27.85 -23.34
CA GLY A 41 5.61 27.81 -24.72
C GLY A 41 4.62 27.29 -25.76
N GLY A 42 3.46 26.80 -25.35
CA GLY A 42 2.48 26.16 -26.24
C GLY A 42 1.98 24.82 -25.67
N PHE A 43 1.05 24.21 -26.37
CA PHE A 43 0.50 22.89 -26.00
C PHE A 43 1.27 21.76 -26.69
N THR A 44 1.74 20.76 -25.92
CA THR A 44 2.39 19.57 -26.47
C THR A 44 1.98 18.30 -25.69
N LEU A 45 2.11 17.15 -26.35
CA LEU A 45 1.99 15.81 -25.77
C LEU A 45 3.33 15.04 -25.82
N ASP A 46 4.40 15.68 -26.24
CA ASP A 46 5.69 15.02 -26.48
C ASP A 46 6.29 14.44 -25.21
N TRP A 47 6.11 15.10 -24.07
CA TRP A 47 6.54 14.57 -22.76
C TRP A 47 5.92 13.22 -22.42
N TYR A 48 4.65 13.02 -22.78
CA TYR A 48 3.97 11.73 -22.58
C TYR A 48 4.51 10.65 -23.51
N ARG A 49 4.85 10.99 -24.75
CA ARG A 49 5.51 10.05 -25.68
C ARG A 49 6.91 9.68 -25.22
N GLU A 50 7.67 10.66 -24.74
CA GLU A 50 9.02 10.46 -24.21
C GLU A 50 9.02 9.56 -22.98
N LEU A 51 8.08 9.76 -22.05
CA LEU A 51 7.88 8.89 -20.90
C LEU A 51 7.56 7.44 -21.28
N LEU A 52 6.69 7.24 -22.27
CA LEU A 52 6.35 5.89 -22.76
C LEU A 52 7.52 5.22 -23.50
N GLY A 53 8.49 5.98 -23.99
CA GLY A 53 9.75 5.49 -24.55
C GLY A 53 10.85 5.25 -23.50
N ASN A 54 10.70 5.79 -22.31
CA ASN A 54 11.73 5.73 -21.27
C ASN A 54 11.69 4.40 -20.52
N ARG A 55 12.64 3.51 -20.83
CA ARG A 55 12.73 2.17 -20.21
C ARG A 55 12.87 2.21 -18.68
N ALA A 56 13.57 3.20 -18.13
CA ALA A 56 13.75 3.32 -16.69
C ALA A 56 12.43 3.64 -15.98
N VAL A 57 11.61 4.54 -16.57
CA VAL A 57 10.27 4.87 -16.05
C VAL A 57 9.34 3.69 -16.15
N LEU A 58 9.32 2.98 -17.29
CA LEU A 58 8.46 1.80 -17.48
C LEU A 58 8.83 0.65 -16.54
N SER A 59 10.13 0.38 -16.38
CA SER A 59 10.61 -0.64 -15.43
C SER A 59 10.25 -0.28 -13.98
N ALA A 60 10.41 0.98 -13.60
CA ALA A 60 10.03 1.45 -12.27
C ALA A 60 8.51 1.39 -12.04
N LEU A 61 7.70 1.70 -13.05
CA LEU A 61 6.24 1.54 -13.01
C LEU A 61 5.86 0.08 -12.82
N GLN A 62 6.46 -0.83 -13.60
CA GLN A 62 6.23 -2.27 -13.46
C GLN A 62 6.58 -2.74 -12.06
N THR A 63 7.76 -2.41 -11.55
CA THR A 63 8.18 -2.76 -10.18
C THR A 63 7.20 -2.23 -9.14
N THR A 64 6.79 -0.96 -9.25
CA THR A 64 5.83 -0.35 -8.31
C THR A 64 4.50 -1.11 -8.31
N LEU A 65 3.97 -1.43 -9.48
CA LEU A 65 2.70 -2.17 -9.58
C LEU A 65 2.82 -3.61 -9.05
N GLU A 66 3.89 -4.31 -9.39
CA GLU A 66 4.14 -5.67 -8.91
C GLU A 66 4.26 -5.70 -7.38
N VAL A 67 5.07 -4.83 -6.80
CA VAL A 67 5.26 -4.76 -5.35
C VAL A 67 3.96 -4.35 -4.66
N SER A 68 3.30 -3.28 -5.12
CA SER A 68 2.07 -2.79 -4.49
C SER A 68 0.94 -3.81 -4.55
N ILE A 69 0.75 -4.51 -5.68
CA ILE A 69 -0.29 -5.53 -5.81
C ILE A 69 0.03 -6.74 -4.92
N LEU A 70 1.26 -7.26 -4.99
CA LEU A 70 1.65 -8.44 -4.21
C LEU A 70 1.63 -8.14 -2.71
N ALA A 71 2.22 -7.01 -2.29
CA ALA A 71 2.23 -6.60 -0.89
C ALA A 71 0.80 -6.42 -0.36
N THR A 72 -0.05 -5.72 -1.08
CA THR A 72 -1.45 -5.49 -0.70
C THR A 72 -2.22 -6.78 -0.54
N ILE A 73 -2.10 -7.73 -1.47
CA ILE A 73 -2.81 -9.01 -1.39
C ILE A 73 -2.35 -9.79 -0.16
N ILE A 74 -1.03 -9.93 0.03
CA ILE A 74 -0.47 -10.68 1.14
C ILE A 74 -0.80 -10.00 2.47
N ALA A 75 -0.61 -8.68 2.57
CA ALA A 75 -0.93 -7.92 3.76
C ALA A 75 -2.41 -7.97 4.10
N THR A 76 -3.31 -7.97 3.10
CA THR A 76 -4.76 -8.10 3.32
C THR A 76 -5.11 -9.46 3.89
N ILE A 77 -4.53 -10.54 3.38
CA ILE A 77 -4.76 -11.90 3.91
C ILE A 77 -4.24 -12.00 5.34
N VAL A 78 -2.98 -11.65 5.56
CA VAL A 78 -2.32 -11.74 6.87
C VAL A 78 -2.96 -10.80 7.90
N GLY A 79 -3.21 -9.54 7.51
CA GLY A 79 -3.83 -8.54 8.38
C GLY A 79 -5.26 -8.88 8.76
N THR A 80 -6.04 -9.44 7.82
CA THR A 80 -7.41 -9.93 8.13
C THR A 80 -7.36 -11.12 9.09
N ALA A 81 -6.48 -12.08 8.85
CA ALA A 81 -6.29 -13.22 9.76
C ALA A 81 -5.85 -12.75 11.15
N ALA A 82 -4.92 -11.81 11.23
CA ALA A 82 -4.47 -11.21 12.49
C ALA A 82 -5.61 -10.46 13.21
N ALA A 83 -6.44 -9.68 12.49
CA ALA A 83 -7.57 -8.95 13.05
C ALA A 83 -8.60 -9.91 13.65
N ILE A 84 -8.90 -11.04 12.98
CA ILE A 84 -9.77 -12.09 13.49
C ILE A 84 -9.16 -12.74 14.74
N GLY A 85 -7.86 -13.07 14.70
CA GLY A 85 -7.14 -13.59 15.85
C GLY A 85 -7.18 -12.65 17.06
N PHE A 86 -6.96 -11.35 16.86
CA PHE A 86 -7.02 -10.35 17.92
C PHE A 86 -8.43 -10.21 18.53
N SER A 87 -9.48 -10.38 17.72
CA SER A 87 -10.87 -10.32 18.21
C SER A 87 -11.18 -11.45 19.20
N SER A 88 -10.57 -12.61 19.01
CA SER A 88 -10.76 -13.81 19.86
C SER A 88 -9.90 -13.80 21.13
N MET A 89 -8.95 -12.85 21.26
CA MET A 89 -8.02 -12.80 22.40
C MET A 89 -8.64 -12.14 23.64
N LYS A 90 -8.13 -12.51 24.82
CA LYS A 90 -8.45 -11.82 26.08
C LYS A 90 -8.03 -10.34 25.99
N ARG A 91 -8.81 -9.46 26.60
CA ARG A 91 -8.64 -7.98 26.52
C ARG A 91 -7.19 -7.49 26.74
N ARG A 92 -6.49 -8.06 27.73
CA ARG A 92 -5.09 -7.65 28.03
C ARG A 92 -4.14 -7.99 26.89
N ALA A 93 -4.17 -9.23 26.39
CA ALA A 93 -3.34 -9.68 25.28
C ALA A 93 -3.65 -8.88 23.99
N ARG A 94 -4.95 -8.75 23.68
CA ARG A 94 -5.39 -7.95 22.51
C ARG A 94 -4.87 -6.51 22.55
N ASN A 95 -4.96 -5.84 23.72
CA ASN A 95 -4.49 -4.47 23.85
C ASN A 95 -2.96 -4.38 23.68
N ALA A 96 -2.20 -5.35 24.19
CA ALA A 96 -0.75 -5.41 24.01
C ALA A 96 -0.37 -5.58 22.53
N TYR A 97 -1.00 -6.53 21.81
CA TYR A 97 -0.76 -6.73 20.38
C TYR A 97 -1.17 -5.52 19.54
N LEU A 98 -2.30 -4.86 19.86
CA LEU A 98 -2.72 -3.65 19.18
C LEU A 98 -1.78 -2.46 19.46
N ALA A 99 -1.22 -2.37 20.65
CA ALA A 99 -0.20 -1.36 20.95
C ALA A 99 1.04 -1.56 20.08
N VAL A 100 1.54 -2.79 19.96
CA VAL A 100 2.66 -3.13 19.07
C VAL A 100 2.31 -2.87 17.60
N ASN A 101 1.11 -3.27 17.16
CA ASN A 101 0.62 -3.02 15.81
C ASN A 101 0.56 -1.53 15.45
N ASN A 102 0.27 -0.68 16.42
CA ASN A 102 0.15 0.75 16.18
C ASN A 102 1.51 1.49 16.15
N ILE A 103 2.61 0.85 16.57
CA ILE A 103 3.94 1.45 16.53
C ILE A 103 4.31 1.94 15.12
N PRO A 104 4.23 1.12 14.05
CA PRO A 104 4.54 1.59 12.70
C PRO A 104 3.62 2.72 12.21
N LEU A 105 2.34 2.72 12.63
CA LEU A 105 1.37 3.75 12.23
C LEU A 105 1.65 5.13 12.83
N THR A 106 2.35 5.19 13.96
CA THR A 106 2.66 6.43 14.67
C THR A 106 4.11 6.86 14.51
N ASN A 107 4.94 5.97 14.01
CA ASN A 107 6.37 6.22 13.82
C ASN A 107 6.62 6.95 12.49
N ALA A 108 7.72 7.70 12.40
CA ALA A 108 8.12 8.30 11.14
C ALA A 108 8.60 7.20 10.17
N ASP A 109 8.15 7.24 8.91
CA ASP A 109 8.47 6.26 7.88
C ASP A 109 9.98 6.05 7.70
N ILE A 110 10.76 7.11 7.87
CA ILE A 110 12.22 7.05 7.78
C ILE A 110 12.84 6.13 8.86
N ILE A 111 12.29 6.14 10.07
CA ILE A 111 12.77 5.25 11.16
C ILE A 111 12.44 3.81 10.82
N THR A 112 11.24 3.57 10.34
CA THR A 112 10.78 2.23 9.90
C THR A 112 11.63 1.73 8.73
N GLY A 113 11.85 2.56 7.71
CA GLY A 113 12.65 2.20 6.53
C GLY A 113 14.10 1.89 6.88
N VAL A 114 14.75 2.74 7.69
CA VAL A 114 16.14 2.51 8.15
C VAL A 114 16.23 1.25 9.01
N SER A 115 15.27 1.04 9.92
CA SER A 115 15.27 -0.15 10.78
C SER A 115 15.12 -1.42 9.98
N MET A 116 14.25 -1.44 8.95
CA MET A 116 14.09 -2.58 8.05
C MET A 116 15.34 -2.81 7.20
N MET A 117 15.95 -1.75 6.68
CA MET A 117 17.22 -1.86 5.94
C MET A 117 18.29 -2.53 6.81
N LEU A 118 18.48 -2.05 8.04
CA LEU A 118 19.45 -2.62 8.97
C LEU A 118 19.14 -4.09 9.28
N LEU A 119 17.86 -4.42 9.52
CA LEU A 119 17.43 -5.80 9.75
C LEU A 119 17.79 -6.69 8.57
N PHE A 120 17.52 -6.25 7.34
CA PHE A 120 17.84 -7.03 6.13
C PHE A 120 19.34 -7.18 5.91
N VAL A 121 20.12 -6.12 6.13
CA VAL A 121 21.59 -6.17 6.04
C VAL A 121 22.18 -7.13 7.08
N PHE A 122 21.76 -7.04 8.35
CA PHE A 122 22.21 -7.96 9.38
C PHE A 122 21.80 -9.42 9.10
N THR A 123 20.56 -9.61 8.62
CA THR A 123 20.09 -10.95 8.23
C THR A 123 20.92 -11.51 7.07
N GLY A 124 21.24 -10.69 6.08
CA GLY A 124 22.08 -11.07 4.95
C GLY A 124 23.49 -11.45 5.39
N GLN A 125 24.09 -10.67 6.28
CA GLN A 125 25.41 -11.00 6.85
C GLN A 125 25.39 -12.30 7.66
N ALA A 126 24.40 -12.46 8.54
CA ALA A 126 24.28 -13.67 9.35
C ALA A 126 24.08 -14.94 8.48
N LEU A 127 23.31 -14.84 7.40
CA LEU A 127 23.13 -15.94 6.46
C LEU A 127 24.42 -16.25 5.67
N ALA A 128 25.15 -15.20 5.24
CA ALA A 128 26.44 -15.37 4.58
C ALA A 128 27.48 -16.01 5.52
N ASP A 129 27.57 -15.58 6.78
CA ASP A 129 28.45 -16.17 7.78
C ASP A 129 28.06 -17.62 8.06
N PHE A 130 26.76 -17.92 8.15
CA PHE A 130 26.28 -19.29 8.35
C PHE A 130 26.60 -20.19 7.14
N SER A 131 26.44 -19.70 5.90
CA SER A 131 26.84 -20.47 4.72
C SER A 131 28.35 -20.70 4.67
N GLY A 132 29.15 -19.69 5.03
CA GLY A 132 30.59 -19.81 5.15
C GLY A 132 31.00 -20.86 6.20
N TRP A 133 30.33 -20.86 7.37
CA TRP A 133 30.55 -21.87 8.40
C TRP A 133 30.17 -23.27 7.91
N LEU A 134 29.04 -23.46 7.23
CA LEU A 134 28.67 -24.76 6.65
C LEU A 134 29.69 -25.24 5.63
N ASN A 135 30.14 -24.35 4.75
CA ASN A 135 31.13 -24.69 3.72
C ASN A 135 32.51 -25.00 4.30
N SER A 136 32.82 -24.56 5.53
CA SER A 136 34.04 -24.88 6.24
C SER A 136 34.03 -26.27 6.90
N GLN A 137 32.87 -26.95 6.96
CA GLN A 137 32.73 -28.26 7.57
C GLN A 137 33.23 -29.34 6.62
N GLN A 138 34.04 -30.29 7.16
CA GLN A 138 34.67 -31.36 6.40
C GLN A 138 33.64 -32.25 5.68
N TRP A 139 32.49 -32.53 6.32
CA TRP A 139 31.41 -33.31 5.71
C TRP A 139 30.79 -32.63 4.45
N ALA A 140 30.77 -31.31 4.40
CA ALA A 140 30.26 -30.57 3.22
C ALA A 140 31.28 -30.67 2.08
N ALA A 141 32.58 -30.58 2.37
CA ALA A 141 33.65 -30.80 1.41
C ALA A 141 33.65 -32.22 0.88
N ASP A 142 33.54 -33.23 1.76
CA ASP A 142 33.52 -34.65 1.40
C ASP A 142 32.31 -35.02 0.53
N ALA A 143 31.16 -34.37 0.77
CA ALA A 143 29.92 -34.53 -0.01
C ALA A 143 29.87 -33.66 -1.26
N ASN A 144 30.88 -32.84 -1.52
CA ASN A 144 30.93 -31.87 -2.62
C ASN A 144 29.69 -30.93 -2.63
N LEU A 145 29.21 -30.52 -1.43
CA LEU A 145 28.09 -29.62 -1.23
C LEU A 145 28.60 -28.20 -1.04
N TRP A 146 27.95 -27.27 -1.73
CA TRP A 146 28.19 -25.83 -1.62
C TRP A 146 26.90 -25.12 -1.24
N PHE A 147 26.91 -24.36 -0.14
CA PHE A 147 25.80 -23.60 0.36
C PHE A 147 26.04 -22.12 0.11
N ASP A 148 25.10 -21.45 -0.53
CA ASP A 148 25.10 -20.00 -0.71
C ASP A 148 23.73 -19.46 -0.29
N PHE A 149 23.69 -18.82 0.88
CA PHE A 149 22.52 -18.14 1.42
C PHE A 149 22.69 -16.63 1.26
N SER A 150 22.75 -16.16 0.03
CA SER A 150 22.82 -14.72 -0.23
C SER A 150 21.45 -14.04 -0.05
N PHE A 151 21.37 -13.07 0.85
CA PHE A 151 20.19 -12.26 1.07
C PHE A 151 20.56 -10.79 0.96
N ASN A 152 20.41 -10.25 -0.25
CA ASN A 152 20.77 -8.88 -0.57
C ASN A 152 19.54 -8.00 -0.71
N LEU A 153 19.72 -6.67 -0.50
CA LEU A 153 18.67 -5.71 -0.77
C LEU A 153 18.26 -5.76 -2.26
N GLY A 154 16.95 -5.81 -2.51
CA GLY A 154 16.40 -5.93 -3.85
C GLY A 154 14.87 -6.06 -3.82
N PHE A 155 14.30 -6.70 -4.84
CA PHE A 155 12.86 -6.87 -4.97
C PHE A 155 12.22 -7.60 -3.77
N LEU A 156 12.87 -8.66 -3.26
CA LEU A 156 12.34 -9.44 -2.15
C LEU A 156 12.29 -8.63 -0.84
N THR A 157 13.36 -7.92 -0.51
CA THR A 157 13.41 -7.06 0.68
C THR A 157 12.43 -5.90 0.58
N LEU A 158 12.29 -5.31 -0.60
CA LEU A 158 11.29 -4.30 -0.90
C LEU A 158 9.87 -4.85 -0.67
N LEU A 159 9.57 -6.02 -1.22
CA LEU A 159 8.26 -6.67 -1.06
C LEU A 159 7.95 -6.99 0.41
N ILE A 160 8.89 -7.59 1.15
CA ILE A 160 8.71 -7.90 2.57
C ILE A 160 8.49 -6.64 3.39
N ALA A 161 9.22 -5.56 3.09
CA ALA A 161 9.07 -4.29 3.77
C ALA A 161 7.66 -3.71 3.57
N HIS A 162 7.16 -3.68 2.34
CA HIS A 162 5.80 -3.23 2.04
C HIS A 162 4.73 -4.10 2.70
N ILE A 163 4.85 -5.43 2.65
CA ILE A 163 3.93 -6.34 3.35
C ILE A 163 3.87 -6.01 4.84
N THR A 164 5.05 -5.89 5.47
CA THR A 164 5.15 -5.63 6.91
C THR A 164 4.56 -4.28 7.30
N PHE A 165 4.78 -3.27 6.46
CA PHE A 165 4.24 -1.93 6.65
C PHE A 165 2.72 -1.86 6.45
N ASP A 166 2.18 -2.59 5.48
CA ASP A 166 0.77 -2.57 5.13
C ASP A 166 -0.14 -3.34 6.11
N ILE A 167 0.37 -4.41 6.76
CA ILE A 167 -0.39 -5.25 7.70
C ILE A 167 -1.11 -4.43 8.78
N PRO A 168 -0.48 -3.49 9.50
CA PRO A 168 -1.14 -2.67 10.51
C PRO A 168 -2.33 -1.88 10.00
N TYR A 169 -2.25 -1.32 8.80
CA TYR A 169 -3.35 -0.57 8.18
C TYR A 169 -4.55 -1.46 7.90
N VAL A 170 -4.31 -2.67 7.39
CA VAL A 170 -5.38 -3.66 7.17
C VAL A 170 -6.05 -4.05 8.49
N ILE A 171 -5.26 -4.33 9.54
CA ILE A 171 -5.80 -4.69 10.86
C ILE A 171 -6.72 -3.58 11.39
N VAL A 172 -6.27 -2.32 11.31
CA VAL A 172 -7.04 -1.17 11.80
C VAL A 172 -8.32 -0.96 10.98
N ALA A 173 -8.30 -1.28 9.68
CA ALA A 173 -9.48 -1.18 8.82
C ALA A 173 -10.51 -2.32 9.05
N VAL A 174 -10.05 -3.54 9.31
CA VAL A 174 -10.91 -4.73 9.47
C VAL A 174 -11.47 -4.86 10.88
N LEU A 175 -10.68 -4.53 11.91
CA LEU A 175 -11.05 -4.76 13.31
C LEU A 175 -12.36 -4.06 13.75
N PRO A 176 -12.68 -2.81 13.34
CA PRO A 176 -13.96 -2.20 13.65
C PRO A 176 -15.14 -2.96 13.05
N LYS A 177 -14.97 -3.56 11.86
CA LYS A 177 -16.01 -4.34 11.21
C LYS A 177 -16.27 -5.65 11.95
N ILE A 178 -15.22 -6.32 12.45
CA ILE A 178 -15.37 -7.51 13.30
C ILE A 178 -16.15 -7.17 14.57
N ARG A 179 -15.89 -6.01 15.19
CA ARG A 179 -16.61 -5.59 16.41
C ARG A 179 -18.08 -5.22 16.20
N GLN A 180 -18.48 -4.96 14.96
CA GLN A 180 -19.86 -4.66 14.58
C GLN A 180 -20.67 -5.92 14.22
N LEU A 181 -20.00 -7.07 14.08
CA LEU A 181 -20.71 -8.33 13.83
C LEU A 181 -21.50 -8.76 15.07
N ASP A 182 -22.67 -9.35 14.82
CA ASP A 182 -23.41 -10.06 15.86
C ASP A 182 -22.58 -11.25 16.34
N PRO A 183 -22.25 -11.35 17.64
CA PRO A 183 -21.48 -12.47 18.19
C PRO A 183 -22.12 -13.84 17.90
N ASN A 184 -23.44 -13.91 17.81
CA ASN A 184 -24.20 -15.14 17.64
C ASN A 184 -24.30 -15.58 16.17
N LEU A 185 -23.86 -14.76 15.23
CA LEU A 185 -24.01 -15.01 13.80
C LEU A 185 -23.37 -16.35 13.36
N ALA A 186 -22.19 -16.65 13.90
CA ALA A 186 -21.49 -17.90 13.61
C ALA A 186 -22.17 -19.10 14.30
N GLU A 187 -22.65 -18.94 15.54
CA GLU A 187 -23.35 -19.99 16.30
C GLU A 187 -24.68 -20.36 15.65
N ALA A 188 -25.47 -19.37 15.23
CA ALA A 188 -26.71 -19.60 14.49
C ALA A 188 -26.50 -20.42 13.20
N ALA A 189 -25.39 -20.19 12.49
CA ALA A 189 -25.05 -20.99 11.31
C ALA A 189 -24.67 -22.43 11.67
N LEU A 190 -24.00 -22.68 12.82
CA LEU A 190 -23.65 -23.99 13.31
C LEU A 190 -24.91 -24.76 13.74
N ASP A 191 -25.88 -24.11 14.40
CA ASP A 191 -27.16 -24.69 14.82
C ASP A 191 -27.98 -25.15 13.61
N LEU A 192 -27.85 -24.50 12.47
CA LEU A 192 -28.45 -24.90 11.20
C LEU A 192 -27.66 -26.03 10.48
N GLY A 193 -26.67 -26.66 11.15
CA GLY A 193 -25.90 -27.78 10.61
C GLY A 193 -24.70 -27.38 9.76
N ALA A 194 -24.31 -26.11 9.71
CA ALA A 194 -23.09 -25.70 8.98
C ALA A 194 -21.84 -26.15 9.72
N THR A 195 -20.79 -26.55 8.99
CA THR A 195 -19.45 -26.73 9.57
C THR A 195 -18.83 -25.37 9.93
N ARG A 196 -17.86 -25.34 10.85
CA ARG A 196 -17.13 -24.09 11.22
C ARG A 196 -16.56 -23.36 10.00
N TRP A 197 -16.00 -24.09 9.05
CA TRP A 197 -15.48 -23.53 7.80
C TRP A 197 -16.58 -22.95 6.91
N THR A 198 -17.72 -23.63 6.81
CA THR A 198 -18.88 -23.17 6.05
C THR A 198 -19.50 -21.92 6.67
N ALA A 199 -19.67 -21.88 8.00
CA ALA A 199 -20.13 -20.71 8.73
C ALA A 199 -19.19 -19.52 8.51
N PHE A 200 -17.88 -19.74 8.66
CA PHE A 200 -16.89 -18.70 8.39
C PHE A 200 -16.98 -18.16 6.95
N ARG A 201 -16.89 -19.06 5.95
CA ARG A 201 -16.79 -18.66 4.53
C ARG A 201 -18.09 -18.07 3.98
N LYS A 202 -19.25 -18.61 4.39
CA LYS A 202 -20.55 -18.21 3.82
C LYS A 202 -21.28 -17.14 4.62
N VAL A 203 -20.94 -16.96 5.90
CA VAL A 203 -21.66 -16.05 6.80
C VAL A 203 -20.73 -14.94 7.31
N VAL A 204 -19.65 -15.30 8.01
CA VAL A 204 -18.76 -14.31 8.65
C VAL A 204 -17.95 -13.52 7.61
N LEU A 205 -17.28 -14.20 6.69
CA LEU A 205 -16.39 -13.57 5.71
C LEU A 205 -17.11 -12.55 4.81
N PRO A 206 -18.31 -12.82 4.26
CA PRO A 206 -19.05 -11.84 3.48
C PRO A 206 -19.43 -10.59 4.26
N GLU A 207 -19.71 -10.70 5.56
CA GLU A 207 -19.98 -9.56 6.43
C GLU A 207 -18.73 -8.72 6.72
N LEU A 208 -17.55 -9.35 6.73
CA LEU A 208 -16.25 -8.66 6.88
C LEU A 208 -15.77 -8.00 5.60
N MET A 209 -16.26 -8.41 4.41
CA MET A 209 -15.79 -7.94 3.11
C MET A 209 -15.70 -6.40 2.98
N PRO A 210 -16.64 -5.59 3.49
CA PRO A 210 -16.49 -4.14 3.42
C PRO A 210 -15.27 -3.61 4.16
N GLY A 211 -14.95 -4.21 5.32
CA GLY A 211 -13.74 -3.88 6.09
C GLY A 211 -12.46 -4.36 5.39
N ILE A 212 -12.48 -5.57 4.84
CA ILE A 212 -11.36 -6.17 4.11
C ILE A 212 -11.04 -5.35 2.84
N VAL A 213 -12.05 -4.99 2.06
CA VAL A 213 -11.87 -4.16 0.86
C VAL A 213 -11.33 -2.78 1.22
N ASN A 214 -11.82 -2.18 2.31
CA ASN A 214 -11.28 -0.90 2.78
C ASN A 214 -9.82 -1.02 3.20
N GLY A 215 -9.45 -2.07 3.93
CA GLY A 215 -8.07 -2.36 4.31
C GLY A 215 -7.17 -2.58 3.10
N LEU A 216 -7.64 -3.35 2.11
CA LEU A 216 -6.93 -3.57 0.84
C LEU A 216 -6.66 -2.25 0.11
N LEU A 217 -7.63 -1.33 0.08
CA LEU A 217 -7.49 -0.05 -0.60
C LEU A 217 -6.49 0.87 0.09
N ILE A 218 -6.53 0.91 1.42
CA ILE A 218 -5.58 1.69 2.20
C ILE A 218 -4.17 1.14 1.97
N ALA A 219 -3.97 -0.18 2.10
CA ALA A 219 -2.68 -0.83 1.88
C ALA A 219 -2.16 -0.56 0.46
N PHE A 220 -3.00 -0.71 -0.58
CA PHE A 220 -2.60 -0.43 -1.95
C PHE A 220 -2.18 1.03 -2.15
N THR A 221 -2.94 1.97 -1.59
CA THR A 221 -2.62 3.40 -1.71
C THR A 221 -1.32 3.73 -0.99
N MET A 222 -1.10 3.18 0.21
CA MET A 222 0.14 3.38 0.96
C MET A 222 1.36 2.78 0.26
N SER A 223 1.19 1.62 -0.40
CA SER A 223 2.28 0.93 -1.08
C SER A 223 2.65 1.55 -2.43
N ILE A 224 1.69 2.13 -3.19
CA ILE A 224 1.94 2.61 -4.55
C ILE A 224 2.73 3.93 -4.59
N ASP A 225 2.54 4.80 -3.61
CA ASP A 225 3.20 6.12 -3.53
C ASP A 225 4.34 6.17 -2.51
N ASP A 226 4.63 5.04 -1.83
CA ASP A 226 5.73 4.97 -0.89
C ASP A 226 7.08 5.26 -1.57
N PHE A 227 7.78 6.21 -0.99
CA PHE A 227 9.15 6.55 -1.37
C PHE A 227 10.15 6.12 -0.28
N VAL A 228 9.80 6.34 0.98
CA VAL A 228 10.77 6.29 2.07
C VAL A 228 11.21 4.85 2.35
N ILE A 229 10.27 3.95 2.53
CA ILE A 229 10.55 2.53 2.79
C ILE A 229 11.22 1.91 1.56
N SER A 230 10.69 2.22 0.35
CA SER A 230 11.28 1.78 -0.92
C SER A 230 12.73 2.21 -1.04
N TYR A 231 13.06 3.47 -0.72
CA TYR A 231 14.41 4.01 -0.85
C TYR A 231 15.46 3.25 -0.01
N PHE A 232 15.08 2.82 1.19
CA PHE A 232 15.97 2.11 2.08
C PHE A 232 16.04 0.60 1.83
N THR A 233 14.99 0.00 1.24
CA THR A 233 14.87 -1.47 1.15
C THR A 233 15.01 -2.04 -0.25
N ALA A 234 14.95 -1.22 -1.31
CA ALA A 234 15.04 -1.66 -2.71
C ALA A 234 16.47 -2.04 -3.15
N GLY A 235 17.51 -1.54 -2.47
CA GLY A 235 18.89 -1.73 -2.91
C GLY A 235 19.21 -0.96 -4.20
N SER A 236 20.28 -1.36 -4.91
CA SER A 236 20.77 -0.66 -6.10
C SER A 236 20.19 -1.18 -7.42
N GLN A 237 19.58 -2.35 -7.42
CA GLN A 237 19.12 -3.06 -8.63
C GLN A 237 17.65 -2.77 -8.97
N VAL A 238 16.89 -2.29 -8.00
CA VAL A 238 15.45 -2.10 -8.10
C VAL A 238 15.08 -0.65 -7.83
N SER A 239 14.18 -0.10 -8.61
CA SER A 239 13.68 1.27 -8.41
C SER A 239 12.16 1.29 -8.52
N THR A 240 11.50 1.98 -7.61
CA THR A 240 10.07 2.31 -7.70
C THR A 240 9.86 3.63 -8.44
N LEU A 241 8.64 3.85 -8.89
CA LEU A 241 8.29 5.06 -9.61
C LEU A 241 8.51 6.32 -8.75
N SER A 242 8.18 6.25 -7.46
CA SER A 242 8.42 7.32 -6.48
C SER A 242 9.91 7.66 -6.34
N MET A 243 10.80 6.65 -6.37
CA MET A 243 12.26 6.86 -6.38
C MET A 243 12.73 7.53 -7.67
N VAL A 244 12.20 7.14 -8.82
CA VAL A 244 12.52 7.77 -10.12
C VAL A 244 12.08 9.24 -10.12
N VAL A 245 10.83 9.53 -9.71
CA VAL A 245 10.33 10.91 -9.58
C VAL A 245 11.24 11.73 -8.67
N TYR A 246 11.58 11.21 -7.49
CA TYR A 246 12.48 11.90 -6.57
C TYR A 246 13.86 12.18 -7.17
N SER A 247 14.44 11.21 -7.87
CA SER A 247 15.74 11.36 -8.53
C SER A 247 15.72 12.44 -9.63
N MET A 248 14.62 12.50 -10.38
CA MET A 248 14.41 13.52 -11.42
C MET A 248 14.29 14.92 -10.81
N VAL A 249 13.47 15.07 -9.75
CA VAL A 249 13.29 16.36 -9.05
C VAL A 249 14.62 16.89 -8.49
N ARG A 250 15.47 16.02 -7.95
CA ARG A 250 16.79 16.43 -7.43
C ARG A 250 17.76 16.90 -8.49
N ARG A 251 17.68 16.39 -9.71
CA ARG A 251 18.58 16.77 -10.80
C ARG A 251 18.15 18.07 -11.46
N ARG A 252 16.91 18.15 -11.90
CA ARG A 252 16.30 19.33 -12.51
C ARG A 252 14.79 19.09 -12.62
N VAL A 253 13.99 20.07 -12.23
CA VAL A 253 12.54 20.02 -12.48
C VAL A 253 12.31 20.17 -13.98
N SER A 254 12.00 19.07 -14.66
CA SER A 254 11.71 19.03 -16.10
C SER A 254 10.20 18.84 -16.31
N PRO A 255 9.64 19.25 -17.46
CA PRO A 255 8.23 19.01 -17.77
C PRO A 255 7.83 17.52 -17.79
N GLU A 256 8.79 16.63 -18.04
CA GLU A 256 8.59 15.18 -17.94
C GLU A 256 8.09 14.76 -16.54
N ILE A 257 8.60 15.41 -15.48
CA ILE A 257 8.16 15.15 -14.09
C ILE A 257 6.69 15.52 -13.92
N ASN A 258 6.28 16.65 -14.50
CA ASN A 258 4.90 17.11 -14.47
C ASN A 258 3.98 16.10 -15.18
N ALA A 259 4.40 15.60 -16.34
CA ALA A 259 3.66 14.58 -17.10
C ALA A 259 3.57 13.25 -16.34
N LEU A 260 4.69 12.79 -15.75
CA LEU A 260 4.75 11.57 -14.95
C LEU A 260 3.86 11.66 -13.71
N SER A 261 3.97 12.75 -12.95
CA SER A 261 3.16 13.01 -11.76
C SER A 261 1.67 13.14 -12.10
N THR A 262 1.34 13.73 -13.24
CA THR A 262 -0.03 13.82 -13.74
C THR A 262 -0.59 12.44 -14.07
N LEU A 263 0.17 11.58 -14.75
CA LEU A 263 -0.25 10.20 -15.04
C LEU A 263 -0.48 9.40 -13.75
N MET A 264 0.43 9.50 -12.78
CA MET A 264 0.26 8.85 -11.48
C MET A 264 -1.00 9.34 -10.76
N PHE A 265 -1.18 10.66 -10.68
CA PHE A 265 -2.36 11.24 -10.03
C PHE A 265 -3.66 10.78 -10.68
N VAL A 266 -3.73 10.83 -12.02
CA VAL A 266 -4.92 10.39 -12.77
C VAL A 266 -5.16 8.89 -12.58
N ALA A 267 -4.12 8.06 -12.62
CA ALA A 267 -4.25 6.61 -12.43
C ALA A 267 -4.79 6.26 -11.04
N VAL A 268 -4.24 6.87 -9.98
CA VAL A 268 -4.70 6.66 -8.60
C VAL A 268 -6.12 7.21 -8.42
N LEU A 269 -6.41 8.40 -8.94
CA LEU A 269 -7.74 8.99 -8.88
C LEU A 269 -8.79 8.11 -9.56
N LEU A 270 -8.52 7.63 -10.77
CA LEU A 270 -9.43 6.73 -11.50
C LEU A 270 -9.66 5.42 -10.73
N LEU A 271 -8.62 4.84 -10.17
CA LEU A 271 -8.72 3.64 -9.36
C LEU A 271 -9.61 3.88 -8.14
N LEU A 272 -9.38 4.94 -7.38
CA LEU A 272 -10.20 5.30 -6.22
C LEU A 272 -11.66 5.56 -6.60
N VAL A 273 -11.91 6.28 -7.70
CA VAL A 273 -13.27 6.55 -8.19
C VAL A 273 -13.98 5.25 -8.56
N VAL A 274 -13.33 4.35 -9.32
CA VAL A 274 -13.92 3.05 -9.71
C VAL A 274 -14.28 2.23 -8.49
N ILE A 275 -13.41 2.18 -7.49
CA ILE A 275 -13.63 1.43 -6.27
C ILE A 275 -14.78 2.01 -5.45
N ASN A 276 -14.77 3.33 -5.21
CA ASN A 276 -15.84 4.01 -4.48
C ASN A 276 -17.22 3.82 -5.16
N LEU A 277 -17.27 3.91 -6.50
CA LEU A 277 -18.50 3.67 -7.24
C LEU A 277 -19.00 2.22 -7.11
N ARG A 278 -18.08 1.22 -7.10
CA ARG A 278 -18.46 -0.18 -6.88
C ARG A 278 -18.96 -0.41 -5.46
N GLN A 279 -18.31 0.16 -4.43
CA GLN A 279 -18.76 0.08 -3.04
C GLN A 279 -20.16 0.71 -2.86
N ALA A 280 -20.37 1.92 -3.36
CA ALA A 280 -21.65 2.60 -3.28
C ALA A 280 -22.80 1.80 -3.95
N ARG A 281 -22.52 1.15 -5.09
CA ARG A 281 -23.50 0.28 -5.76
C ARG A 281 -23.82 -0.97 -4.94
N GLN A 282 -22.82 -1.60 -4.32
CA GLN A 282 -23.03 -2.77 -3.46
C GLN A 282 -23.86 -2.43 -2.22
N GLU A 283 -23.57 -1.31 -1.54
CA GLU A 283 -24.34 -0.85 -0.39
C GLU A 283 -25.80 -0.51 -0.78
N ALA A 284 -26.01 0.14 -1.92
CA ALA A 284 -27.32 0.45 -2.43
C ALA A 284 -28.15 -0.83 -2.74
N SER A 285 -27.49 -1.87 -3.30
CA SER A 285 -28.15 -3.14 -3.60
C SER A 285 -28.53 -3.90 -2.31
N ARG A 286 -27.65 -3.93 -1.29
CA ARG A 286 -27.93 -4.52 0.02
C ARG A 286 -29.11 -3.82 0.73
N LYS A 287 -29.14 -2.49 0.73
CA LYS A 287 -30.28 -1.71 1.27
C LYS A 287 -31.60 -2.02 0.57
N ARG A 288 -31.60 -2.18 -0.75
CA ARG A 288 -32.78 -2.56 -1.50
C ARG A 288 -33.28 -3.98 -1.20
N GLN A 289 -32.38 -4.91 -0.96
CA GLN A 289 -32.74 -6.28 -0.55
C GLN A 289 -33.33 -6.32 0.86
N ALA A 290 -32.72 -5.60 1.81
CA ALA A 290 -33.23 -5.49 3.17
C ALA A 290 -34.60 -4.79 3.29
N LEU A 291 -35.00 -3.95 2.33
CA LEU A 291 -36.32 -3.32 2.27
C LEU A 291 -37.39 -4.23 1.61
N ARG A 292 -36.97 -5.32 0.98
CA ARG A 292 -37.87 -6.28 0.30
C ARG A 292 -38.11 -7.56 1.09
N SER A 293 -37.28 -7.82 2.12
CA SER A 293 -37.45 -8.89 3.12
C SER A 293 -38.26 -8.39 4.32
#